data_836929c87aebcb26ddde3248a2b36af0
#
_entry.id   836929c87aebcb26ddde3248a2b36af0
#
_cell.length_a   1.000
_cell.length_b   1.000
_cell.length_c   1.000
_cell.angle_alpha   90.00
_cell.angle_beta   90.00
_cell.angle_gamma   90.00
#
_symmetry.space_group_name_H-M   'P 1'
#
loop_
_entity.id
_entity.type
_entity.pdbx_description
1 polymer ?
#
loop_
_entity_poly.entity_id
_entity_poly.type
_entity_poly.pdbx_seq_one_letter_code
_entity_poly.pdbx_strand_id
1 'polypeptide(L)'
;MTQIRLTELKLDLSAVPVDYRRAADAPAETVADRAPIAHPVQALTQLVCERLAITPDAIATLQVFKRSFDARKAEIRAVYIVDIALNDDALAAHVLATFDKHPHVSVTPDTAWTPPTVRAPIDESDRPVVIGFGPCGLFTALALAQ
;
A
#
# COMPACT_ATOMS: atom_id res chain seq x y z
N MET A 1 8.93 5.05 15.63
CA MET A 1 8.02 3.88 15.60
C MET A 1 8.26 3.11 14.32
N THR A 2 8.68 1.87 14.45
CA THR A 2 8.88 0.98 13.31
C THR A 2 7.52 0.51 12.79
N GLN A 3 7.27 0.67 11.49
CA GLN A 3 6.06 0.17 10.85
C GLN A 3 6.30 -1.21 10.25
N ILE A 4 5.31 -2.08 10.39
CA ILE A 4 5.33 -3.45 9.88
C ILE A 4 4.30 -3.56 8.76
N ARG A 5 4.74 -4.04 7.60
CA ARG A 5 3.87 -4.34 6.47
C ARG A 5 3.46 -5.79 6.46
N LEU A 6 2.14 -6.01 6.37
CA LEU A 6 1.57 -7.34 6.14
C LEU A 6 0.93 -7.37 4.74
N THR A 7 1.25 -8.42 3.98
CA THR A 7 0.69 -8.66 2.64
C THR A 7 -0.16 -9.92 2.64
N GLU A 8 -0.94 -10.13 1.58
CA GLU A 8 -1.78 -11.32 1.39
C GLU A 8 -2.79 -11.56 2.54
N LEU A 9 -3.33 -10.48 3.13
CA LEU A 9 -4.47 -10.57 4.03
C LEU A 9 -5.74 -10.73 3.20
N LYS A 10 -6.38 -11.91 3.26
CA LYS A 10 -7.51 -12.25 2.42
C LYS A 10 -8.80 -12.22 3.21
N LEU A 11 -9.78 -11.50 2.67
CA LEU A 11 -11.15 -11.46 3.19
C LEU A 11 -12.13 -11.90 2.10
N ASP A 12 -13.21 -12.53 2.53
CA ASP A 12 -14.35 -12.79 1.65
C ASP A 12 -15.04 -11.47 1.31
N LEU A 13 -15.62 -11.38 0.11
CA LEU A 13 -16.27 -10.15 -0.34
C LEU A 13 -17.43 -9.70 0.57
N SER A 14 -18.08 -10.63 1.25
CA SER A 14 -19.15 -10.34 2.22
C SER A 14 -18.66 -9.52 3.43
N ALA A 15 -17.37 -9.62 3.76
CA ALA A 15 -16.76 -8.86 4.84
C ALA A 15 -16.27 -7.47 4.42
N VAL A 16 -16.31 -7.16 3.12
CA VAL A 16 -15.84 -5.88 2.58
C VAL A 16 -17.02 -4.92 2.44
N PRO A 17 -16.96 -3.70 3.01
CA PRO A 17 -18.00 -2.70 2.81
C PRO A 17 -18.22 -2.43 1.32
N VAL A 18 -19.47 -2.43 0.90
CA VAL A 18 -19.84 -2.11 -0.48
C VAL A 18 -20.06 -0.61 -0.60
N ASP A 19 -18.99 0.13 -0.85
CA ASP A 19 -19.06 1.60 -1.02
C ASP A 19 -19.51 2.01 -2.42
N TYR A 20 -19.87 1.07 -3.28
CA TYR A 20 -20.12 1.35 -4.67
C TYR A 20 -21.55 1.01 -5.07
N ARG A 21 -22.48 1.87 -4.72
CA ARG A 21 -23.74 1.99 -5.46
C ARG A 21 -23.70 3.27 -6.28
N ARG A 22 -23.04 3.24 -7.41
CA ARG A 22 -23.33 4.22 -8.44
C ARG A 22 -24.73 3.89 -8.97
N ALA A 23 -25.72 4.74 -8.65
CA ALA A 23 -26.95 4.72 -9.39
C ALA A 23 -26.58 4.94 -10.87
N ALA A 24 -27.15 4.17 -11.79
CA ALA A 24 -26.81 4.25 -13.22
C ALA A 24 -26.98 5.67 -13.80
N ASP A 25 -27.73 6.52 -13.12
CA ASP A 25 -28.07 7.90 -13.51
C ASP A 25 -27.36 8.98 -12.69
N ALA A 26 -26.38 8.63 -11.83
CA ALA A 26 -25.67 9.64 -11.06
C ALA A 26 -24.67 10.38 -12.00
N PRO A 27 -24.63 11.73 -11.92
CA PRO A 27 -23.63 12.51 -12.68
C PRO A 27 -22.22 12.06 -12.32
N ALA A 28 -21.30 12.17 -13.26
CA ALA A 28 -19.90 11.82 -13.06
C ALA A 28 -19.33 12.72 -11.96
N GLU A 29 -19.14 12.17 -10.75
CA GLU A 29 -18.44 12.85 -9.68
C GLU A 29 -16.98 13.09 -10.08
N THR A 30 -16.48 14.27 -9.79
CA THR A 30 -15.05 14.54 -9.92
C THR A 30 -14.27 13.68 -8.92
N VAL A 31 -13.00 13.38 -9.22
CA VAL A 31 -12.14 12.55 -8.34
C VAL A 31 -12.06 13.17 -6.92
N ALA A 32 -12.20 14.49 -6.82
CA ALA A 32 -12.17 15.25 -5.56
C ALA A 32 -13.41 14.99 -4.66
N ASP A 33 -14.54 14.60 -5.25
CA ASP A 33 -15.81 14.43 -4.52
C ASP A 33 -16.03 12.98 -4.04
N ARG A 34 -15.07 12.08 -4.29
CA ARG A 34 -15.18 10.70 -3.86
C ARG A 34 -14.92 10.58 -2.36
N ALA A 35 -15.92 10.09 -1.63
CA ALA A 35 -15.72 9.70 -0.24
C ALA A 35 -14.57 8.70 -0.11
N PRO A 36 -13.78 8.76 0.98
CA PRO A 36 -12.74 7.77 1.24
C PRO A 36 -13.31 6.36 1.16
N ILE A 37 -12.60 5.47 0.51
CA ILE A 37 -13.02 4.06 0.41
C ILE A 37 -13.06 3.49 1.83
N ALA A 38 -14.23 3.03 2.30
CA ALA A 38 -14.35 2.35 3.57
C ALA A 38 -13.66 0.98 3.51
N HIS A 39 -12.89 0.67 4.54
CA HIS A 39 -12.20 -0.60 4.69
C HIS A 39 -12.74 -1.35 5.91
N PRO A 40 -12.79 -2.68 5.90
CA PRO A 40 -13.25 -3.49 7.03
C PRO A 40 -12.17 -3.55 8.12
N VAL A 41 -11.91 -2.41 8.78
CA VAL A 41 -10.78 -2.25 9.73
C VAL A 41 -10.83 -3.31 10.81
N GLN A 42 -12.01 -3.61 11.36
CA GLN A 42 -12.15 -4.60 12.43
C GLN A 42 -11.74 -6.01 11.96
N ALA A 43 -12.18 -6.44 10.78
CA ALA A 43 -11.80 -7.73 10.22
C ALA A 43 -10.30 -7.79 9.87
N LEU A 44 -9.75 -6.69 9.35
CA LEU A 44 -8.31 -6.60 9.09
C LEU A 44 -7.49 -6.66 10.38
N THR A 45 -7.91 -5.96 11.43
CA THR A 45 -7.26 -6.01 12.75
C THR A 45 -7.25 -7.44 13.28
N GLN A 46 -8.37 -8.16 13.18
CA GLN A 46 -8.44 -9.55 13.61
C GLN A 46 -7.46 -10.43 12.84
N LEU A 47 -7.41 -10.33 11.51
CA LEU A 47 -6.45 -11.09 10.69
C LEU A 47 -4.98 -10.77 11.03
N VAL A 48 -4.68 -9.52 11.34
CA VAL A 48 -3.34 -9.10 11.77
C VAL A 48 -3.00 -9.74 13.11
N CYS A 49 -3.91 -9.66 14.09
CA CYS A 49 -3.73 -10.25 15.41
C CYS A 49 -3.52 -11.77 15.36
N GLU A 50 -4.33 -12.46 14.55
CA GLU A 50 -4.20 -13.91 14.33
C GLU A 50 -2.84 -14.25 13.69
N ARG A 51 -2.40 -13.49 12.68
CA ARG A 51 -1.14 -13.75 11.98
C ARG A 51 0.09 -13.50 12.84
N LEU A 52 0.07 -12.44 13.63
CA LEU A 52 1.22 -12.02 14.44
C LEU A 52 1.18 -12.60 15.87
N ALA A 53 0.09 -13.27 16.26
CA ALA A 53 -0.17 -13.75 17.62
C ALA A 53 -0.10 -12.60 18.66
N ILE A 54 -0.69 -11.45 18.35
CA ILE A 54 -0.77 -10.26 19.22
C ILE A 54 -2.22 -9.93 19.54
N THR A 55 -2.42 -9.10 20.56
CA THR A 55 -3.75 -8.58 20.91
C THR A 55 -4.07 -7.28 20.17
N PRO A 56 -5.34 -6.94 19.94
CA PRO A 56 -5.73 -5.68 19.28
C PRO A 56 -5.18 -4.44 19.98
N ASP A 57 -5.09 -4.45 21.29
CA ASP A 57 -4.58 -3.32 22.10
C ASP A 57 -3.08 -3.04 21.85
N ALA A 58 -2.35 -4.00 21.31
CA ALA A 58 -0.95 -3.80 20.95
C ALA A 58 -0.78 -2.95 19.68
N ILE A 59 -1.84 -2.79 18.89
CA ILE A 59 -1.82 -2.04 17.61
C ILE A 59 -2.12 -0.56 17.87
N ALA A 60 -1.14 0.31 17.63
CA ALA A 60 -1.32 1.76 17.70
C ALA A 60 -2.06 2.30 16.48
N THR A 61 -1.67 1.84 15.28
CA THR A 61 -2.28 2.26 14.03
C THR A 61 -2.35 1.10 13.05
N LEU A 62 -3.41 1.08 12.23
CA LEU A 62 -3.56 0.20 11.08
C LEU A 62 -3.96 1.04 9.88
N GLN A 63 -3.17 1.01 8.82
CA GLN A 63 -3.41 1.74 7.59
C GLN A 63 -3.45 0.76 6.41
N VAL A 64 -4.48 0.89 5.57
CA VAL A 64 -4.55 0.10 4.35
C VAL A 64 -3.69 0.77 3.27
N PHE A 65 -2.62 0.07 2.87
CA PHE A 65 -1.76 0.52 1.78
C PHE A 65 -2.35 0.18 0.41
N LYS A 66 -2.93 -1.03 0.28
CA LYS A 66 -3.49 -1.48 -1.00
C LYS A 66 -4.63 -2.47 -0.77
N ARG A 67 -5.68 -2.35 -1.60
CA ARG A 67 -6.72 -3.36 -1.79
C ARG A 67 -6.69 -3.84 -3.24
N SER A 68 -6.74 -5.14 -3.45
CA SER A 68 -6.88 -5.79 -4.75
C SER A 68 -7.89 -6.95 -4.64
N PHE A 69 -8.21 -7.55 -5.77
CA PHE A 69 -9.14 -8.70 -5.80
C PHE A 69 -8.46 -9.88 -6.47
N ASP A 70 -8.53 -11.04 -5.83
CA ASP A 70 -8.09 -12.32 -6.37
C ASP A 70 -9.31 -13.06 -6.94
N ALA A 71 -9.42 -13.08 -8.27
CA ALA A 71 -10.50 -13.72 -9.01
C ALA A 71 -10.03 -14.98 -9.76
N ARG A 72 -8.89 -15.57 -9.40
CA ARG A 72 -8.34 -16.76 -10.07
C ARG A 72 -9.08 -18.04 -9.71
N LYS A 73 -9.86 -18.03 -8.63
CA LYS A 73 -10.69 -19.15 -8.18
C LYS A 73 -12.17 -18.81 -8.34
N ALA A 74 -13.04 -19.78 -8.14
CA ALA A 74 -14.50 -19.60 -8.21
C ALA A 74 -14.99 -18.53 -7.22
N GLU A 75 -14.36 -18.41 -6.07
CA GLU A 75 -14.66 -17.38 -5.08
C GLU A 75 -13.68 -16.20 -5.21
N ILE A 76 -14.22 -15.02 -5.43
CA ILE A 76 -13.43 -13.79 -5.46
C ILE A 76 -13.14 -13.37 -4.01
N ARG A 77 -11.87 -13.10 -3.73
CA ARG A 77 -11.42 -12.61 -2.43
C ARG A 77 -10.80 -11.23 -2.53
N ALA A 78 -11.08 -10.38 -1.55
CA ALA A 78 -10.36 -9.14 -1.37
C ALA A 78 -9.00 -9.42 -0.72
N VAL A 79 -7.93 -8.90 -1.31
CA VAL A 79 -6.55 -9.07 -0.84
C VAL A 79 -6.03 -7.71 -0.40
N TYR A 80 -5.62 -7.63 0.85
CA TYR A 80 -5.14 -6.40 1.46
C TYR A 80 -3.64 -6.44 1.73
N ILE A 81 -3.03 -5.27 1.59
CA ILE A 81 -1.73 -4.93 2.16
C ILE A 81 -1.98 -3.86 3.18
N VAL A 82 -1.53 -4.08 4.41
CA VAL A 82 -1.68 -3.13 5.50
C VAL A 82 -0.32 -2.80 6.12
N ASP A 83 -0.19 -1.58 6.59
CA ASP A 83 0.91 -1.13 7.43
C ASP A 83 0.38 -0.90 8.84
N ILE A 84 1.07 -1.45 9.82
CA ILE A 84 0.72 -1.28 11.23
C ILE A 84 1.89 -0.68 12.01
N ALA A 85 1.57 0.10 13.02
CA ALA A 85 2.50 0.45 14.09
C ALA A 85 2.04 -0.20 15.39
N LEU A 86 2.96 -0.71 16.18
CA LEU A 86 2.68 -1.24 17.50
C LEU A 86 2.94 -0.18 18.58
N ASN A 87 2.24 -0.28 19.71
CA ASN A 87 2.41 0.63 20.85
C ASN A 87 3.80 0.50 21.50
N ASP A 88 4.45 -0.66 21.33
CA ASP A 88 5.75 -0.99 21.92
C ASP A 88 6.76 -1.31 20.81
N ASP A 89 7.86 -0.55 20.76
CA ASP A 89 8.94 -0.78 19.81
C ASP A 89 9.71 -2.08 20.07
N ALA A 90 9.76 -2.56 21.33
CA ALA A 90 10.38 -3.84 21.66
C ALA A 90 9.54 -5.01 21.13
N LEU A 91 8.22 -4.91 21.24
CA LEU A 91 7.30 -5.88 20.64
C LEU A 91 7.41 -5.86 19.10
N ALA A 92 7.52 -4.67 18.47
CA ALA A 92 7.70 -4.56 17.03
C ALA A 92 9.00 -5.26 16.58
N ALA A 93 10.10 -5.05 17.29
CA ALA A 93 11.38 -5.70 17.00
C ALA A 93 11.28 -7.23 17.18
N HIS A 94 10.60 -7.70 18.23
CA HIS A 94 10.36 -9.12 18.45
C HIS A 94 9.55 -9.77 17.34
N VAL A 95 8.46 -9.13 16.92
CA VAL A 95 7.63 -9.58 15.80
C VAL A 95 8.47 -9.68 14.52
N LEU A 96 9.22 -8.65 14.16
CA LEU A 96 10.07 -8.67 12.98
C LEU A 96 11.14 -9.76 13.03
N ALA A 97 11.75 -9.99 14.18
CA ALA A 97 12.72 -11.07 14.37
C ALA A 97 12.07 -12.46 14.22
N THR A 98 10.86 -12.64 14.76
CA THR A 98 10.10 -13.89 14.66
C THR A 98 9.71 -14.21 13.21
N PHE A 99 9.39 -13.19 12.44
CA PHE A 99 8.92 -13.30 11.05
C PHE A 99 9.99 -12.92 10.01
N ASP A 100 11.28 -12.90 10.35
CA ASP A 100 12.39 -12.46 9.48
C ASP A 100 12.39 -13.10 8.09
N LYS A 101 12.01 -14.37 7.98
CA LYS A 101 11.92 -15.10 6.70
C LYS A 101 10.51 -15.27 6.16
N HIS A 102 9.53 -14.62 6.78
CA HIS A 102 8.14 -14.78 6.36
C HIS A 102 7.85 -13.90 5.13
N PRO A 103 7.34 -14.45 4.02
CA PRO A 103 7.20 -13.71 2.76
C PRO A 103 6.16 -12.58 2.83
N HIS A 104 5.31 -12.56 3.86
CA HIS A 104 4.18 -11.65 3.98
C HIS A 104 4.23 -10.75 5.23
N VAL A 105 5.36 -10.71 5.93
CA VAL A 105 5.60 -9.81 7.07
C VAL A 105 6.99 -9.22 6.91
N SER A 106 7.09 -7.91 6.89
CA SER A 106 8.36 -7.20 6.73
C SER A 106 8.30 -5.80 7.35
N VAL A 107 9.42 -5.15 7.47
CA VAL A 107 9.44 -3.70 7.72
C VAL A 107 8.75 -3.00 6.56
N THR A 108 7.92 -1.99 6.85
CA THR A 108 7.30 -1.16 5.80
C THR A 108 8.41 -0.47 4.99
N PRO A 109 8.50 -0.70 3.67
CA PRO A 109 9.51 -0.06 2.85
C PRO A 109 9.26 1.45 2.76
N ASP A 110 10.32 2.24 2.84
CA ASP A 110 10.24 3.64 2.48
C ASP A 110 10.04 3.75 0.96
N THR A 111 8.89 4.27 0.57
CA THR A 111 8.52 4.50 -0.84
C THR A 111 8.57 5.97 -1.21
N ALA A 112 9.14 6.82 -0.35
CA ALA A 112 9.35 8.23 -0.68
C ALA A 112 10.26 8.33 -1.91
N TRP A 113 9.74 9.00 -2.94
CA TRP A 113 10.55 9.25 -4.12
C TRP A 113 11.56 10.37 -3.84
N THR A 114 12.83 10.08 -4.08
CA THR A 114 13.91 11.08 -4.05
C THR A 114 14.47 11.25 -5.45
N PRO A 115 14.63 12.50 -5.93
CA PRO A 115 15.23 12.72 -7.23
C PRO A 115 16.67 12.17 -7.25
N PRO A 116 17.11 11.60 -8.39
CA PRO A 116 18.48 11.16 -8.54
C PRO A 116 19.43 12.35 -8.40
N THR A 117 20.52 12.17 -7.65
CA THR A 117 21.55 13.23 -7.52
C THR A 117 22.37 13.30 -8.81
N VAL A 118 22.29 14.39 -9.52
CA VAL A 118 23.13 14.66 -10.70
C VAL A 118 24.52 15.07 -10.22
N ARG A 119 25.56 14.35 -10.65
CA ARG A 119 26.92 14.52 -10.14
C ARG A 119 27.79 15.55 -10.85
N ALA A 120 27.41 16.00 -12.05
CA ALA A 120 28.23 16.93 -12.84
C ALA A 120 27.35 17.78 -13.75
N PRO A 121 27.83 18.96 -14.16
CA PRO A 121 27.21 19.64 -15.29
C PRO A 121 27.33 18.72 -16.51
N ILE A 122 26.19 18.31 -17.04
CA ILE A 122 26.11 17.49 -18.26
C ILE A 122 26.39 18.45 -19.42
N ASP A 123 27.39 18.13 -20.27
CA ASP A 123 27.62 18.86 -21.50
C ASP A 123 26.39 18.74 -22.39
N GLU A 124 26.12 19.74 -23.22
CA GLU A 124 24.95 19.74 -24.12
C GLU A 124 24.93 18.52 -25.06
N SER A 125 26.09 17.99 -25.38
CA SER A 125 26.27 16.76 -26.16
C SER A 125 25.79 15.49 -25.45
N ASP A 126 25.74 15.49 -24.13
CA ASP A 126 25.43 14.33 -23.29
C ASP A 126 23.99 14.37 -22.73
N ARG A 127 23.15 15.22 -23.26
CA ARG A 127 21.75 15.31 -22.82
C ARG A 127 21.00 14.02 -23.07
N PRO A 128 20.33 13.45 -22.04
CA PRO A 128 19.55 12.26 -22.23
C PRO A 128 18.37 12.50 -23.16
N VAL A 129 18.13 11.56 -24.07
CA VAL A 129 17.00 11.59 -25.00
C VAL A 129 15.93 10.61 -24.50
N VAL A 130 14.71 11.13 -24.29
CA VAL A 130 13.56 10.31 -23.89
C VAL A 130 12.73 10.01 -25.14
N ILE A 131 12.68 8.73 -25.53
CA ILE A 131 11.88 8.27 -26.68
C ILE A 131 10.58 7.67 -26.17
N GLY A 132 9.46 8.31 -26.53
CA GLY A 132 8.11 7.91 -26.15
C GLY A 132 7.45 8.88 -25.17
N PHE A 133 6.14 9.09 -25.37
CA PHE A 133 5.33 10.02 -24.57
C PHE A 133 4.23 9.31 -23.78
N GLY A 134 4.52 8.08 -23.32
CA GLY A 134 3.68 7.38 -22.35
C GLY A 134 3.98 7.86 -20.92
N PRO A 135 3.24 7.36 -19.90
CA PRO A 135 3.45 7.76 -18.51
C PRO A 135 4.91 7.67 -18.05
N CYS A 136 5.61 6.63 -18.44
CA CYS A 136 7.02 6.44 -18.10
C CYS A 136 7.89 7.54 -18.73
N GLY A 137 7.75 7.81 -20.01
CA GLY A 137 8.54 8.84 -20.69
C GLY A 137 8.27 10.25 -20.15
N LEU A 138 7.00 10.56 -19.84
CA LEU A 138 6.61 11.83 -19.25
C LEU A 138 7.28 12.07 -17.88
N PHE A 139 7.18 11.08 -16.98
CA PHE A 139 7.78 11.18 -15.65
C PHE A 139 9.31 11.14 -15.69
N THR A 140 9.91 10.39 -16.63
CA THR A 140 11.36 10.40 -16.84
C THR A 140 11.84 11.78 -17.30
N ALA A 141 11.17 12.39 -18.27
CA ALA A 141 11.51 13.74 -18.74
C ALA A 141 11.36 14.77 -17.61
N LEU A 142 10.29 14.68 -16.80
CA LEU A 142 10.08 15.56 -15.66
C LEU A 142 11.19 15.38 -14.60
N ALA A 143 11.58 14.15 -14.29
CA ALA A 143 12.64 13.87 -13.31
C ALA A 143 14.02 14.34 -13.78
N LEU A 144 14.28 14.32 -15.10
CA LEU A 144 15.53 14.81 -15.69
C LEU A 144 15.58 16.34 -15.83
N ALA A 145 14.42 17.01 -15.77
CA ALA A 145 14.31 18.45 -15.87
C ALA A 145 14.39 19.19 -14.53
N GLN A 146 14.41 18.48 -13.40
CA GLN A 146 14.55 19.02 -12.04
C GLN A 146 16.01 19.11 -11.62
#